data_42bec179f8cd0f1f58c67885063f51bd
#
_entry.id   42bec179f8cd0f1f58c67885063f51bd
#
_cell.length_a   1.000
_cell.length_b   1.000
_cell.length_c   1.000
_cell.angle_alpha   90.00
_cell.angle_beta   90.00
_cell.angle_gamma   90.00
#
_symmetry.space_group_name_H-M   'P 1'
#
loop_
_entity.id
_entity.type
_entity.pdbx_description
1 polymer ?
#
loop_
_entity_poly.entity_id
_entity_poly.type
_entity_poly.pdbx_seq_one_letter_code
_entity_poly.pdbx_strand_id
1 'polypeptide(L)'
;MRYTNRRILFVDDHEDMHAMLAAILGRSGHDVVGVDNPLSALVFARNQAFDLFILDKLFTNGTGIDLCRRIREFDSSTPIVFFSGDSREAARYESINAGAQAYVTKPDIDGLLAIVNSLLRSA
;
A
#
# COMPACT_ATOMS: atom_id res chain seq x y z
N MET A 1 -5.47 -20.78 12.13
CA MET A 1 -4.40 -19.77 12.36
C MET A 1 -4.86 -18.40 11.94
N ARG A 2 -4.77 -17.44 12.80
CA ARG A 2 -5.20 -16.10 12.50
C ARG A 2 -3.99 -15.20 12.25
N TYR A 3 -4.09 -14.34 11.25
CA TYR A 3 -3.07 -13.34 10.94
C TYR A 3 -3.46 -12.04 11.62
N THR A 4 -3.39 -12.03 12.94
CA THR A 4 -3.84 -10.90 13.72
C THR A 4 -2.74 -9.88 13.89
N ASN A 5 -3.16 -8.64 14.12
CA ASN A 5 -2.27 -7.54 14.48
C ASN A 5 -1.28 -7.15 13.40
N ARG A 6 -1.59 -7.45 12.14
CA ARG A 6 -0.81 -6.92 11.04
C ARG A 6 -1.20 -5.48 10.81
N ARG A 7 -0.21 -4.63 10.70
CA ARG A 7 -0.41 -3.20 10.48
C ARG A 7 -0.13 -2.85 9.04
N ILE A 8 -1.09 -2.18 8.42
CA ILE A 8 -1.03 -1.80 7.02
C ILE A 8 -1.13 -0.28 6.94
N LEU A 9 -0.17 0.36 6.26
CA LEU A 9 -0.25 1.78 5.96
C LEU A 9 -0.83 1.93 4.56
N PHE A 10 -1.96 2.62 4.46
CA PHE A 10 -2.63 2.89 3.20
C PHE A 10 -2.51 4.37 2.86
N VAL A 11 -1.94 4.68 1.69
CA VAL A 11 -1.70 6.05 1.25
C VAL A 11 -2.52 6.34 0.00
N ASP A 12 -3.52 7.20 0.15
CA ASP A 12 -4.44 7.56 -0.94
C ASP A 12 -5.11 8.89 -0.54
N ASP A 13 -5.27 9.80 -1.45
CA ASP A 13 -5.91 11.09 -1.16
C ASP A 13 -7.44 11.07 -1.35
N HIS A 14 -8.04 9.90 -1.57
CA HIS A 14 -9.48 9.73 -1.67
C HIS A 14 -10.04 9.15 -0.36
N GLU A 15 -10.81 9.96 0.34
CA GLU A 15 -11.35 9.58 1.66
C GLU A 15 -12.23 8.34 1.62
N ASP A 16 -13.03 8.19 0.58
CA ASP A 16 -13.91 7.03 0.42
C ASP A 16 -13.13 5.72 0.38
N MET A 17 -11.95 5.74 -0.22
CA MET A 17 -11.07 4.57 -0.30
C MET A 17 -10.60 4.15 1.08
N HIS A 18 -10.27 5.13 1.94
CA HIS A 18 -9.81 4.83 3.30
C HIS A 18 -10.84 4.06 4.09
N ALA A 19 -12.09 4.55 4.07
CA ALA A 19 -13.18 3.89 4.80
C ALA A 19 -13.42 2.48 4.28
N MET A 20 -13.41 2.32 2.96
CA MET A 20 -13.65 1.02 2.33
C MET A 20 -12.55 0.02 2.67
N LEU A 21 -11.30 0.39 2.53
CA LEU A 21 -10.20 -0.54 2.80
C LEU A 21 -10.07 -0.85 4.29
N ALA A 22 -10.31 0.14 5.17
CA ALA A 22 -10.30 -0.11 6.60
C ALA A 22 -11.36 -1.16 6.98
N ALA A 23 -12.56 -1.05 6.39
CA ALA A 23 -13.62 -2.02 6.65
C ALA A 23 -13.28 -3.41 6.11
N ILE A 24 -12.80 -3.48 4.89
CA ILE A 24 -12.54 -4.76 4.22
C ILE A 24 -11.34 -5.48 4.85
N LEU A 25 -10.23 -4.80 5.03
CA LEU A 25 -9.04 -5.40 5.61
C LEU A 25 -9.20 -5.65 7.10
N GLY A 26 -10.00 -4.82 7.77
CA GLY A 26 -10.33 -5.02 9.18
C GLY A 26 -11.05 -6.32 9.45
N ARG A 27 -11.84 -6.82 8.50
CA ARG A 27 -12.51 -8.13 8.63
C ARG A 27 -11.53 -9.27 8.74
N SER A 28 -10.35 -9.13 8.18
CA SER A 28 -9.29 -10.14 8.27
C SER A 28 -8.42 -9.95 9.53
N GLY A 29 -8.77 -9.02 10.39
CA GLY A 29 -8.02 -8.74 11.61
C GLY A 29 -6.86 -7.77 11.43
N HIS A 30 -6.74 -7.15 10.27
CA HIS A 30 -5.65 -6.19 10.00
C HIS A 30 -6.01 -4.81 10.50
N ASP A 31 -5.00 -4.10 11.00
CA ASP A 31 -5.12 -2.73 11.47
C ASP A 31 -4.63 -1.79 10.38
N VAL A 32 -5.52 -0.98 9.84
CA VAL A 32 -5.22 -0.10 8.71
C VAL A 32 -5.07 1.33 9.18
N VAL A 33 -3.91 1.91 8.91
CA VAL A 33 -3.65 3.33 9.16
C VAL A 33 -3.68 4.03 7.80
N GLY A 34 -4.60 4.97 7.63
CA GLY A 34 -4.74 5.71 6.38
C GLY A 34 -4.12 7.08 6.48
N VAL A 35 -3.36 7.47 5.47
CA VAL A 35 -2.83 8.83 5.32
C VAL A 35 -3.11 9.31 3.89
N ASP A 36 -3.25 10.61 3.72
CA ASP A 36 -3.72 11.18 2.47
C ASP A 36 -2.65 11.89 1.64
N ASN A 37 -1.40 11.83 2.08
CA ASN A 37 -0.32 12.49 1.34
C ASN A 37 1.03 11.81 1.58
N PRO A 38 1.98 11.99 0.64
CA PRO A 38 3.28 11.30 0.72
C PRO A 38 4.14 11.73 1.89
N LEU A 39 4.07 12.98 2.29
CA LEU A 39 4.91 13.47 3.38
C LEU A 39 4.53 12.83 4.71
N SER A 40 3.23 12.81 5.02
CA SER A 40 2.74 12.12 6.22
C SER A 40 3.06 10.63 6.16
N ALA A 41 2.96 10.02 4.98
CA ALA A 41 3.29 8.60 4.79
C ALA A 41 4.74 8.32 5.16
N LEU A 42 5.66 9.17 4.76
CA LEU A 42 7.08 9.00 5.08
C LEU A 42 7.34 9.11 6.58
N VAL A 43 6.68 10.07 7.23
CA VAL A 43 6.81 10.23 8.69
C VAL A 43 6.33 8.96 9.40
N PHE A 44 5.16 8.45 9.02
CA PHE A 44 4.62 7.22 9.62
C PHE A 44 5.52 6.03 9.35
N ALA A 45 5.99 5.87 8.11
CA ALA A 45 6.82 4.73 7.72
C ALA A 45 8.17 4.72 8.45
N ARG A 46 8.74 5.89 8.73
CA ARG A 46 10.01 5.98 9.46
C ARG A 46 9.85 5.73 10.95
N ASN A 47 8.73 6.17 11.53
CA ASN A 47 8.56 6.20 12.98
C ASN A 47 7.77 5.04 13.56
N GLN A 48 7.12 4.24 12.72
CA GLN A 48 6.28 3.12 13.15
C GLN A 48 6.58 1.89 12.32
N ALA A 49 6.36 0.72 12.91
CA ALA A 49 6.51 -0.54 12.20
C ALA A 49 5.22 -0.88 11.48
N PHE A 50 5.32 -1.18 10.20
CA PHE A 50 4.21 -1.68 9.38
C PHE A 50 4.60 -3.01 8.75
N ASP A 51 3.60 -3.84 8.47
CA ASP A 51 3.80 -5.14 7.84
C ASP A 51 3.61 -5.06 6.32
N LEU A 52 2.98 -4.00 5.85
CA LEU A 52 2.70 -3.82 4.43
C LEU A 52 2.31 -2.38 4.15
N PHE A 53 2.70 -1.88 2.97
CA PHE A 53 2.28 -0.58 2.48
C PHE A 53 1.41 -0.75 1.24
N ILE A 54 0.29 -0.03 1.18
CA ILE A 54 -0.55 0.07 -0.02
C ILE A 54 -0.51 1.52 -0.48
N LEU A 55 -0.07 1.75 -1.71
CA LEU A 55 0.13 3.10 -2.25
C LEU A 55 -0.70 3.33 -3.50
N ASP A 56 -1.31 4.50 -3.63
CA ASP A 56 -1.80 4.96 -4.91
C ASP A 56 -0.62 5.51 -5.72
N LYS A 57 -0.79 5.60 -7.02
CA LYS A 57 0.26 6.08 -7.92
C LYS A 57 0.32 7.60 -7.99
N LEU A 58 -0.82 8.29 -7.84
CA LEU A 58 -0.89 9.74 -7.93
C LEU A 58 -1.50 10.35 -6.68
N PHE A 59 -0.85 11.38 -6.19
CA PHE A 59 -1.35 12.21 -5.10
C PHE A 59 -1.40 13.67 -5.57
N THR A 60 -2.12 14.49 -4.84
CA THR A 60 -2.13 15.93 -5.12
C THR A 60 -0.72 16.53 -5.07
N ASN A 61 0.10 16.06 -4.15
CA ASN A 61 1.43 16.62 -3.86
C ASN A 61 2.56 15.63 -4.17
N GLY A 62 2.44 14.83 -5.23
CA GLY A 62 3.52 13.92 -5.59
C GLY A 62 3.03 12.61 -6.17
N THR A 63 3.92 11.65 -6.25
CA THR A 63 3.61 10.35 -6.86
C THR A 63 3.93 9.21 -5.90
N GLY A 64 3.20 8.11 -6.07
CA GLY A 64 3.47 6.88 -5.34
C GLY A 64 4.82 6.26 -5.71
N ILE A 65 5.26 6.47 -6.95
CA ILE A 65 6.58 6.00 -7.41
C ILE A 65 7.69 6.66 -6.58
N ASP A 66 7.62 7.98 -6.44
CA ASP A 66 8.61 8.71 -5.64
C ASP A 66 8.54 8.28 -4.18
N LEU A 67 7.34 8.15 -3.64
CA LEU A 67 7.15 7.68 -2.27
C LEU A 67 7.75 6.29 -2.07
N CYS A 68 7.51 5.37 -2.99
CA CYS A 68 8.05 4.02 -2.93
C CYS A 68 9.59 4.04 -2.89
N ARG A 69 10.20 4.83 -3.76
CA ARG A 69 11.66 4.97 -3.79
C ARG A 69 12.21 5.52 -2.48
N ARG A 70 11.54 6.50 -1.90
CA ARG A 70 11.95 7.09 -0.62
C ARG A 70 11.82 6.11 0.53
N ILE A 71 10.75 5.32 0.57
CA ILE A 71 10.59 4.26 1.56
C ILE A 71 11.74 3.26 1.43
N ARG A 72 12.10 2.90 0.21
CA ARG A 72 13.17 1.93 -0.03
C ARG A 72 14.55 2.42 0.39
N GLU A 73 14.74 3.71 0.59
CA GLU A 73 16.00 4.25 1.12
C GLU A 73 16.26 3.80 2.56
N PHE A 74 15.22 3.51 3.33
CA PHE A 74 15.38 3.10 4.74
C PHE A 74 14.70 1.78 5.08
N ASP A 75 13.92 1.22 4.20
CA ASP A 75 13.20 -0.05 4.42
C ASP A 75 13.20 -0.86 3.13
N SER A 76 14.05 -1.88 3.08
CA SER A 76 14.19 -2.71 1.89
C SER A 76 13.32 -3.95 1.91
N SER A 77 12.63 -4.24 3.01
CA SER A 77 11.99 -5.54 3.21
C SER A 77 10.46 -5.52 3.31
N THR A 78 9.86 -4.44 3.79
CA THR A 78 8.41 -4.39 3.94
C THR A 78 7.73 -4.41 2.57
N PRO A 79 6.76 -5.31 2.34
CA PRO A 79 6.09 -5.37 1.04
C PRO A 79 5.35 -4.08 0.72
N ILE A 80 5.44 -3.66 -0.53
CA ILE A 80 4.70 -2.51 -1.05
C ILE A 80 3.82 -2.99 -2.20
N VAL A 81 2.53 -2.66 -2.13
CA VAL A 81 1.55 -2.96 -3.16
C VAL A 81 0.98 -1.64 -3.67
N PHE A 82 1.00 -1.45 -4.98
CA PHE A 82 0.28 -0.33 -5.59
C PHE A 82 -1.16 -0.71 -5.84
N PHE A 83 -2.08 0.20 -5.53
CA PHE A 83 -3.49 0.05 -5.83
C PHE A 83 -3.95 1.35 -6.50
N SER A 84 -4.08 1.33 -7.82
CA SER A 84 -4.22 2.55 -8.62
C SER A 84 -5.17 2.33 -9.81
N GLY A 85 -5.77 3.42 -10.26
CA GLY A 85 -6.65 3.39 -11.44
C GLY A 85 -5.91 3.30 -12.77
N ASP A 86 -4.60 3.45 -12.79
CA ASP A 86 -3.81 3.39 -14.01
C ASP A 86 -3.55 1.93 -14.40
N SER A 87 -4.20 1.47 -15.48
CA SER A 87 -4.13 0.07 -15.92
C SER A 87 -3.04 -0.20 -16.95
N ARG A 88 -2.22 0.79 -17.28
CA ARG A 88 -1.18 0.61 -18.32
C ARG A 88 -0.06 -0.28 -17.81
N GLU A 89 0.49 -1.08 -18.71
CA GLU A 89 1.65 -1.92 -18.39
C GLU A 89 2.85 -1.10 -17.92
N ALA A 90 3.03 0.09 -18.50
CA ALA A 90 4.09 1.00 -18.08
C ALA A 90 4.00 1.37 -16.61
N ALA A 91 2.77 1.59 -16.10
CA ALA A 91 2.55 1.93 -14.69
C ALA A 91 2.95 0.77 -13.78
N ARG A 92 2.58 -0.44 -14.15
CA ARG A 92 2.97 -1.65 -13.42
C ARG A 92 4.48 -1.79 -13.39
N TYR A 93 5.11 -1.66 -14.54
CA TYR A 93 6.55 -1.82 -14.69
C TYR A 93 7.32 -0.79 -13.84
N GLU A 94 6.90 0.47 -13.90
CA GLU A 94 7.51 1.53 -13.11
C GLU A 94 7.41 1.26 -11.61
N SER A 95 6.24 0.76 -11.17
CA SER A 95 5.99 0.47 -9.75
C SER A 95 6.88 -0.65 -9.23
N ILE A 96 6.97 -1.73 -9.99
CA ILE A 96 7.84 -2.87 -9.63
C ILE A 96 9.30 -2.43 -9.63
N ASN A 97 9.69 -1.63 -10.61
CA ASN A 97 11.06 -1.12 -10.72
C ASN A 97 11.42 -0.18 -9.57
N ALA A 98 10.44 0.53 -9.02
CA ALA A 98 10.65 1.41 -7.87
C ALA A 98 10.80 0.64 -6.56
N GLY A 99 10.47 -0.65 -6.55
CA GLY A 99 10.65 -1.50 -5.38
C GLY A 99 9.37 -2.14 -4.85
N ALA A 100 8.25 -2.06 -5.57
CA ALA A 100 7.01 -2.69 -5.16
C ALA A 100 7.00 -4.18 -5.47
N GLN A 101 6.28 -4.96 -4.67
CA GLN A 101 6.08 -6.40 -4.87
C GLN A 101 4.91 -6.70 -5.80
N ALA A 102 3.94 -5.78 -5.89
CA ALA A 102 2.76 -6.04 -6.72
C ALA A 102 2.07 -4.73 -7.11
N TYR A 103 1.24 -4.83 -8.14
CA TYR A 103 0.44 -3.73 -8.66
C TYR A 103 -0.97 -4.26 -8.95
N VAL A 104 -1.98 -3.64 -8.36
CA VAL A 104 -3.38 -4.02 -8.56
C VAL A 104 -4.13 -2.82 -9.10
N THR A 105 -4.91 -3.02 -10.15
CA THR A 105 -5.68 -1.94 -10.77
C THR A 105 -7.02 -1.79 -10.09
N LYS A 106 -7.36 -0.55 -9.67
CA LYS A 106 -8.68 -0.26 -9.12
C LYS A 106 -9.75 -0.54 -10.16
N PRO A 107 -10.91 -1.04 -9.80
CA PRO A 107 -11.41 -1.29 -8.45
C PRO A 107 -11.34 -2.77 -8.03
N ASP A 108 -10.34 -3.52 -8.47
CA ASP A 108 -10.22 -4.95 -8.21
C ASP A 108 -9.88 -5.22 -6.73
N ILE A 109 -10.91 -5.18 -5.89
CA ILE A 109 -10.77 -5.41 -4.45
C ILE A 109 -10.39 -6.86 -4.16
N ASP A 110 -10.97 -7.82 -4.86
CA ASP A 110 -10.65 -9.23 -4.66
C ASP A 110 -9.19 -9.53 -4.97
N GLY A 111 -8.68 -8.94 -6.06
CA GLY A 111 -7.28 -9.05 -6.42
C GLY A 111 -6.37 -8.43 -5.36
N LEU A 112 -6.75 -7.27 -4.85
CA LEU A 112 -5.98 -6.62 -3.79
C LEU A 112 -5.93 -7.47 -2.53
N LEU A 113 -7.08 -8.00 -2.09
CA LEU A 113 -7.14 -8.86 -0.90
C LEU A 113 -6.29 -10.11 -1.06
N ALA A 114 -6.34 -10.74 -2.23
CA ALA A 114 -5.54 -11.94 -2.50
C ALA A 114 -4.05 -11.65 -2.39
N ILE A 115 -3.60 -10.56 -2.97
CA ILE A 115 -2.19 -10.15 -2.93
C ILE A 115 -1.76 -9.80 -1.50
N VAL A 116 -2.56 -9.01 -0.80
CA VAL A 116 -2.25 -8.61 0.58
C VAL A 116 -2.11 -9.84 1.47
N ASN A 117 -3.08 -10.73 1.41
CA ASN A 117 -3.05 -11.94 2.22
C ASN A 117 -1.86 -12.84 1.87
N SER A 118 -1.53 -12.94 0.60
CA SER A 118 -0.36 -13.72 0.15
C SER A 118 0.93 -13.16 0.72
N LEU A 119 1.12 -11.84 0.62
CA LEU A 119 2.34 -11.19 1.09
C LEU A 119 2.47 -11.24 2.61
N LEU A 120 1.36 -11.10 3.34
CA LEU A 120 1.40 -11.17 4.80
C LEU A 120 1.67 -12.59 5.30
N ARG A 121 1.21 -13.61 4.59
CA ARG A 121 1.51 -15.00 4.94
C ARG A 121 2.98 -15.36 4.75
N SER A 122 3.64 -14.71 3.81
CA SER A 122 5.05 -14.97 3.51
C SER A 122 6.00 -14.36 4.52
N ALA A 123 5.50 -13.47 5.36
CA ALA A 123 6.33 -12.72 6.30
C ALA A 123 6.68 -13.52 7.57
#